data_486b795c1993853638ef3d09be63b7b4
#
_entry.id   486b795c1993853638ef3d09be63b7b4
#
_cell.length_a   1.000
_cell.length_b   1.000
_cell.length_c   1.000
_cell.angle_alpha   90.00
_cell.angle_beta   90.00
_cell.angle_gamma   90.00
#
_symmetry.space_group_name_H-M   'P 1'
#
loop_
_entity.id
_entity.type
_entity.pdbx_description
1 polymer ?
#
loop_
_entity_poly.entity_id
_entity_poly.type
_entity_poly.pdbx_seq_one_letter_code
_entity_poly.pdbx_strand_id
1 'polypeptide(L)'
;MVISIIFFVQLHIDIVKHPIFLFATLNKECYNISKIYTFCTQNEESEMAITLRTLLIETSNTYHMNILAGSNGLDHSVSWVHIIEDKSISSFLMGRELIFSTGIRQKDDSWMLPFCKELQKVGCSGVVFNMGPYIQKIPQEVIDFCNQADFPLITTPWESRLVEITQELGCMIMENRNKETTIHNIFKELIFNESYYEYGISALQQNGYSIDQKYTVLCIRILKDNSDEVLMR
;
A
#
# COMPACT_ATOMS: atom_id res chain seq x y z
N MET A 1 -18.92 10.20 -20.85
CA MET A 1 -18.72 8.84 -21.43
C MET A 1 -17.24 8.54 -21.38
N VAL A 2 -16.84 7.66 -20.46
CA VAL A 2 -15.42 7.31 -20.27
C VAL A 2 -15.06 6.26 -21.32
N ILE A 3 -14.20 6.61 -22.27
CA ILE A 3 -13.66 5.65 -23.24
C ILE A 3 -12.34 5.16 -22.64
N SER A 4 -12.36 3.94 -22.11
CA SER A 4 -11.14 3.24 -21.68
C SER A 4 -10.54 2.55 -22.90
N ILE A 5 -9.34 2.95 -23.31
CA ILE A 5 -8.57 2.24 -24.35
C ILE A 5 -7.58 1.35 -23.61
N ILE A 6 -7.78 0.05 -23.74
CA ILE A 6 -6.91 -0.98 -23.14
C ILE A 6 -5.89 -1.40 -24.22
N PHE A 7 -4.61 -1.21 -23.93
CA PHE A 7 -3.53 -1.72 -24.76
C PHE A 7 -2.94 -2.98 -24.09
N PHE A 8 -2.98 -4.09 -24.80
CA PHE A 8 -2.30 -5.31 -24.39
C PHE A 8 -0.92 -5.37 -25.02
N VAL A 9 0.12 -5.38 -24.21
CA VAL A 9 1.48 -5.71 -24.64
C VAL A 9 1.78 -7.10 -24.06
N GLN A 10 1.78 -8.12 -24.89
CA GLN A 10 2.11 -9.47 -24.49
C GLN A 10 3.61 -9.68 -24.67
N LEU A 11 4.36 -9.74 -23.56
CA LEU A 11 5.77 -10.11 -23.55
C LEU A 11 5.87 -11.65 -23.57
N HIS A 12 6.34 -12.20 -24.66
CA HIS A 12 6.81 -13.59 -24.72
C HIS A 12 8.31 -13.57 -24.40
N ILE A 13 8.66 -14.05 -23.22
CA ILE A 13 10.05 -14.33 -22.90
C ILE A 13 10.32 -15.75 -23.39
N ASP A 14 10.64 -15.88 -24.68
CA ASP A 14 11.12 -17.14 -25.24
C ASP A 14 12.63 -17.23 -25.05
N ILE A 15 13.08 -18.26 -24.36
CA ILE A 15 14.50 -18.56 -24.06
C ILE A 15 15.33 -18.86 -25.32
N VAL A 16 14.76 -18.81 -26.51
CA VAL A 16 15.46 -19.09 -27.78
C VAL A 16 15.74 -17.80 -28.52
N LYS A 17 16.99 -17.30 -28.36
CA LYS A 17 17.81 -16.47 -29.27
C LYS A 17 17.14 -15.68 -30.42
N HIS A 18 16.05 -14.96 -30.18
CA HIS A 18 15.53 -14.03 -31.18
C HIS A 18 15.09 -12.71 -30.54
N PRO A 19 15.32 -11.59 -31.26
CA PRO A 19 15.01 -10.24 -30.75
C PRO A 19 13.51 -10.11 -30.45
N ILE A 20 13.22 -9.41 -29.38
CA ILE A 20 11.86 -9.09 -28.94
C ILE A 20 11.18 -8.31 -30.07
N PHE A 21 10.29 -8.94 -30.82
CA PHE A 21 9.40 -8.24 -31.75
C PHE A 21 8.28 -7.58 -30.95
N LEU A 22 8.37 -6.29 -30.78
CA LEU A 22 7.30 -5.46 -30.29
C LEU A 22 6.27 -5.31 -31.42
N PHE A 23 5.24 -6.16 -31.48
CA PHE A 23 4.10 -5.90 -32.34
C PHE A 23 3.18 -4.88 -31.67
N ALA A 24 3.50 -3.60 -31.86
CA ALA A 24 2.55 -2.53 -31.66
C ALA A 24 1.81 -2.32 -33.00
N THR A 25 0.63 -2.88 -33.17
CA THR A 25 -0.29 -2.44 -34.21
C THR A 25 -0.84 -1.07 -33.79
N LEU A 26 -0.08 -0.03 -34.11
CA LEU A 26 -0.47 1.35 -33.90
C LEU A 26 -1.22 1.85 -35.13
N ASN A 27 -2.50 2.15 -34.99
CA ASN A 27 -3.16 3.13 -35.84
C ASN A 27 -2.54 4.51 -35.52
N LYS A 28 -1.71 4.95 -36.45
CA LYS A 28 -1.28 6.30 -36.85
C LYS A 28 -1.10 7.45 -35.85
N GLU A 29 -0.83 7.24 -34.56
CA GLU A 29 -0.25 8.30 -33.76
C GLU A 29 0.85 7.73 -32.87
N CYS A 30 2.10 8.14 -33.17
CA CYS A 30 3.28 7.80 -32.37
C CYS A 30 3.19 8.49 -31.00
N TYR A 31 2.60 7.84 -30.02
CA TYR A 31 2.67 8.29 -28.65
C TYR A 31 4.03 7.91 -28.08
N ASN A 32 4.67 8.89 -27.46
CA ASN A 32 5.95 8.71 -26.82
C ASN A 32 5.79 7.74 -25.62
N ILE A 33 6.30 6.50 -25.75
CA ILE A 33 6.20 5.41 -24.77
C ILE A 33 6.71 5.86 -23.39
N SER A 34 7.71 6.76 -23.35
CA SER A 34 8.21 7.33 -22.10
C SER A 34 7.16 8.11 -21.32
N LYS A 35 6.22 8.81 -21.99
CA LYS A 35 5.12 9.53 -21.34
C LYS A 35 4.05 8.60 -20.77
N ILE A 36 3.75 7.50 -21.48
CA ILE A 36 2.80 6.47 -21.01
C ILE A 36 3.36 5.83 -19.74
N TYR A 37 4.64 5.51 -19.76
CA TYR A 37 5.35 4.93 -18.64
C TYR A 37 5.32 5.84 -17.38
N THR A 38 5.64 7.12 -17.52
CA THR A 38 5.62 8.09 -16.40
C THR A 38 4.23 8.21 -15.75
N PHE A 39 3.15 8.09 -16.55
CA PHE A 39 1.79 8.13 -16.01
C PHE A 39 1.43 6.88 -15.19
N CYS A 40 1.82 5.69 -15.65
CA CYS A 40 1.59 4.45 -14.90
C CYS A 40 2.31 4.46 -13.55
N THR A 41 3.53 5.00 -13.49
CA THR A 41 4.32 5.03 -12.25
C THR A 41 3.82 6.01 -11.18
N GLN A 42 3.02 7.02 -11.55
CA GLN A 42 2.48 7.99 -10.59
C GLN A 42 1.22 7.51 -9.85
N ASN A 43 0.54 6.47 -10.35
CA ASN A 43 -0.72 5.98 -9.79
C ASN A 43 -0.67 4.55 -9.21
N GLU A 44 0.50 3.87 -9.27
CA GLU A 44 0.63 2.45 -8.91
C GLU A 44 1.05 2.19 -7.45
N GLU A 45 0.89 3.12 -6.53
CA GLU A 45 1.22 2.86 -5.11
C GLU A 45 0.29 1.83 -4.42
N SER A 46 -0.66 1.18 -5.11
CA SER A 46 -1.70 0.45 -4.40
C SER A 46 -1.71 -1.09 -4.54
N GLU A 47 -1.03 -1.70 -5.51
CA GLU A 47 -1.23 -3.13 -5.76
C GLU A 47 -0.25 -4.10 -5.07
N MET A 48 0.90 -3.63 -4.59
CA MET A 48 1.87 -4.47 -3.86
C MET A 48 2.23 -3.91 -2.47
N ALA A 49 1.49 -2.94 -1.97
CA ALA A 49 1.73 -2.40 -0.64
C ALA A 49 1.51 -3.46 0.44
N ILE A 50 2.45 -3.53 1.41
CA ILE A 50 2.34 -4.48 2.52
C ILE A 50 1.02 -4.28 3.27
N THR A 51 0.29 -5.36 3.52
CA THR A 51 -0.99 -5.30 4.24
C THR A 51 -0.78 -5.35 5.75
N LEU A 52 -1.76 -4.83 6.49
CA LEU A 52 -1.75 -4.94 7.95
C LEU A 52 -1.73 -6.40 8.41
N ARG A 53 -2.41 -7.30 7.69
CA ARG A 53 -2.37 -8.74 7.94
C ARG A 53 -0.94 -9.28 7.90
N THR A 54 -0.18 -8.95 6.85
CA THR A 54 1.20 -9.41 6.71
C THR A 54 2.08 -8.89 7.85
N LEU A 55 1.95 -7.60 8.19
CA LEU A 55 2.69 -7.01 9.31
C LEU A 55 2.39 -7.74 10.63
N LEU A 56 1.12 -8.04 10.91
CA LEU A 56 0.72 -8.72 12.15
C LEU A 56 1.13 -10.19 12.20
N ILE A 57 1.17 -10.90 11.08
CA ILE A 57 1.66 -12.29 11.05
C ILE A 57 3.09 -12.36 11.58
N GLU A 58 3.94 -11.42 11.19
CA GLU A 58 5.36 -11.41 11.57
C GLU A 58 5.57 -10.89 13.01
N THR A 59 4.76 -9.93 13.48
CA THR A 59 5.05 -9.17 14.69
C THR A 59 4.13 -9.45 15.88
N SER A 60 2.91 -9.99 15.67
CA SER A 60 1.91 -10.14 16.72
C SER A 60 2.36 -11.01 17.89
N ASN A 61 3.08 -12.10 17.62
CA ASN A 61 3.59 -13.00 18.66
C ASN A 61 4.71 -12.34 19.49
N THR A 62 5.60 -11.59 18.81
CA THR A 62 6.74 -10.93 19.48
C THR A 62 6.29 -9.83 20.42
N TYR A 63 5.32 -9.03 19.98
CA TYR A 63 4.84 -7.84 20.71
C TYR A 63 3.48 -8.04 21.38
N HIS A 64 2.96 -9.26 21.39
CA HIS A 64 1.66 -9.60 21.97
C HIS A 64 0.52 -8.70 21.45
N MET A 65 0.55 -8.44 20.15
CA MET A 65 -0.48 -7.64 19.48
C MET A 65 -1.73 -8.49 19.26
N ASN A 66 -2.87 -8.04 19.79
CA ASN A 66 -4.14 -8.76 19.68
C ASN A 66 -5.14 -7.94 18.87
N ILE A 67 -5.75 -8.57 17.85
CA ILE A 67 -6.85 -7.97 17.09
C ILE A 67 -8.10 -8.04 17.93
N LEU A 68 -8.66 -6.89 18.30
CA LEU A 68 -9.85 -6.79 19.14
C LEU A 68 -11.13 -6.60 18.30
N ALA A 69 -11.05 -5.88 17.17
CA ALA A 69 -12.17 -5.61 16.27
C ALA A 69 -11.70 -5.31 14.85
N GLY A 70 -12.63 -5.24 13.90
CA GLY A 70 -12.39 -4.81 12.53
C GLY A 70 -11.54 -5.78 11.71
N SER A 71 -11.59 -7.08 11.96
CA SER A 71 -10.74 -8.08 11.32
C SER A 71 -10.90 -8.18 9.80
N ASN A 72 -12.03 -7.73 9.24
CA ASN A 72 -12.23 -7.68 7.79
C ASN A 72 -11.35 -6.61 7.11
N GLY A 73 -10.93 -5.58 7.84
CA GLY A 73 -10.04 -4.53 7.33
C GLY A 73 -8.55 -4.86 7.40
N LEU A 74 -8.14 -6.07 7.79
CA LEU A 74 -6.72 -6.44 7.89
C LEU A 74 -5.98 -6.47 6.55
N ASP A 75 -6.71 -6.51 5.45
CA ASP A 75 -6.13 -6.47 4.10
C ASP A 75 -5.91 -5.03 3.59
N HIS A 76 -6.18 -4.02 4.43
CA HIS A 76 -5.78 -2.65 4.14
C HIS A 76 -4.27 -2.53 4.05
N SER A 77 -3.79 -1.82 3.03
CA SER A 77 -2.37 -1.54 2.86
C SER A 77 -1.87 -0.55 3.91
N VAL A 78 -0.65 -0.75 4.40
CA VAL A 78 -0.01 0.13 5.37
C VAL A 78 1.14 0.88 4.71
N SER A 79 1.05 2.22 4.70
CA SER A 79 2.08 3.09 4.11
C SER A 79 3.17 3.48 5.11
N TRP A 80 2.80 3.66 6.37
CA TRP A 80 3.70 4.05 7.47
C TRP A 80 3.08 3.78 8.83
N VAL A 81 3.85 4.00 9.90
CA VAL A 81 3.41 3.92 11.28
C VAL A 81 3.61 5.26 11.99
N HIS A 82 2.63 5.68 12.79
CA HIS A 82 2.70 6.92 13.58
C HIS A 82 2.22 6.70 15.01
N ILE A 83 2.80 7.46 15.95
CA ILE A 83 2.29 7.55 17.32
C ILE A 83 1.54 8.90 17.44
N ILE A 84 0.25 8.84 17.72
CA ILE A 84 -0.63 10.01 17.82
C ILE A 84 -1.46 9.94 19.09
N GLU A 85 -1.46 11.04 19.85
CA GLU A 85 -2.19 11.15 21.13
C GLU A 85 -3.39 12.13 21.04
N ASP A 86 -3.54 12.86 19.94
CA ASP A 86 -4.56 13.87 19.78
C ASP A 86 -5.16 13.83 18.36
N LYS A 87 -6.50 13.81 18.30
CA LYS A 87 -7.24 13.81 17.03
C LYS A 87 -6.99 15.06 16.15
N SER A 88 -6.55 16.19 16.73
CA SER A 88 -6.26 17.41 15.96
C SER A 88 -5.12 17.22 14.96
N ILE A 89 -4.30 16.19 15.13
CA ILE A 89 -3.18 15.86 14.24
C ILE A 89 -3.66 15.07 12.99
N SER A 90 -4.91 14.61 12.96
CA SER A 90 -5.47 13.83 11.84
C SER A 90 -5.36 14.54 10.49
N SER A 91 -5.38 15.89 10.47
CA SER A 91 -5.20 16.68 9.23
C SER A 91 -3.82 16.56 8.58
N PHE A 92 -2.84 16.03 9.28
CA PHE A 92 -1.48 15.77 8.76
C PHE A 92 -1.30 14.34 8.25
N LEU A 93 -2.30 13.47 8.43
CA LEU A 93 -2.27 12.11 7.91
C LEU A 93 -2.64 12.11 6.43
N MET A 94 -1.99 11.22 5.69
CA MET A 94 -2.18 11.06 4.24
C MET A 94 -3.13 9.91 3.90
N GLY A 95 -3.51 9.10 4.91
CA GLY A 95 -4.22 7.85 4.77
C GLY A 95 -3.28 6.64 4.67
N ARG A 96 -3.81 5.47 5.01
CA ARG A 96 -3.05 4.19 5.03
C ARG A 96 -1.94 4.11 6.08
N GLU A 97 -1.96 4.98 7.09
CA GLU A 97 -1.06 4.84 8.25
C GLU A 97 -1.68 3.89 9.29
N LEU A 98 -0.82 3.12 9.98
CA LEU A 98 -1.16 2.42 11.21
C LEU A 98 -0.84 3.33 12.40
N ILE A 99 -1.85 3.66 13.18
CA ILE A 99 -1.73 4.64 14.26
C ILE A 99 -1.58 3.94 15.60
N PHE A 100 -0.57 4.32 16.37
CA PHE A 100 -0.38 3.92 17.76
C PHE A 100 -0.81 5.05 18.69
N SER A 101 -1.45 4.71 19.81
CA SER A 101 -1.80 5.66 20.86
C SER A 101 -1.69 5.03 22.24
N THR A 102 -1.15 5.82 23.19
CA THR A 102 -1.00 5.41 24.60
C THR A 102 -2.08 6.00 25.51
N GLY A 103 -2.83 7.00 25.02
CA GLY A 103 -3.84 7.71 25.82
C GLY A 103 -3.27 8.65 26.88
N ILE A 104 -1.94 8.94 26.88
CA ILE A 104 -1.25 9.68 27.94
C ILE A 104 -1.82 11.08 28.23
N ARG A 105 -2.50 11.70 27.26
CA ARG A 105 -3.09 13.05 27.39
C ARG A 105 -4.58 13.03 27.73
N GLN A 106 -5.16 11.84 27.83
CA GLN A 106 -6.59 11.67 27.97
C GLN A 106 -7.01 11.56 29.44
N LYS A 107 -8.19 12.07 29.76
CA LYS A 107 -8.72 12.07 31.14
C LYS A 107 -9.64 10.88 31.43
N ASP A 108 -10.30 10.39 30.40
CA ASP A 108 -11.26 9.28 30.46
C ASP A 108 -11.31 8.57 29.11
N ASP A 109 -12.15 7.55 28.97
CA ASP A 109 -12.19 6.71 27.76
C ASP A 109 -13.04 7.31 26.61
N SER A 110 -13.73 8.44 26.82
CA SER A 110 -14.69 9.01 25.86
C SER A 110 -14.04 9.53 24.56
N TRP A 111 -12.73 9.74 24.57
CA TRP A 111 -11.98 10.20 23.40
C TRP A 111 -11.80 9.12 22.32
N MET A 112 -11.85 7.83 22.70
CA MET A 112 -11.45 6.72 21.81
C MET A 112 -12.40 6.61 20.61
N LEU A 113 -13.70 6.69 20.82
CA LEU A 113 -14.67 6.57 19.72
C LEU A 113 -14.55 7.73 18.70
N PRO A 114 -14.53 9.01 19.11
CA PRO A 114 -14.28 10.12 18.19
C PRO A 114 -12.91 10.01 17.48
N PHE A 115 -11.88 9.50 18.16
CA PHE A 115 -10.55 9.29 17.61
C PHE A 115 -10.58 8.22 16.50
N CYS A 116 -11.15 7.03 16.78
CA CYS A 116 -11.27 5.97 15.78
C CYS A 116 -12.10 6.41 14.56
N LYS A 117 -13.19 7.16 14.77
CA LYS A 117 -14.00 7.70 13.68
C LYS A 117 -13.22 8.66 12.79
N GLU A 118 -12.41 9.52 13.38
CA GLU A 118 -11.59 10.46 12.60
C GLU A 118 -10.49 9.74 11.83
N LEU A 119 -9.79 8.78 12.43
CA LEU A 119 -8.78 7.97 11.75
C LEU A 119 -9.36 7.18 10.57
N GLN A 120 -10.52 6.56 10.77
CA GLN A 120 -11.21 5.83 9.71
C GLN A 120 -11.62 6.75 8.57
N LYS A 121 -12.15 7.95 8.86
CA LYS A 121 -12.53 8.97 7.88
C LYS A 121 -11.35 9.46 7.03
N VAL A 122 -10.18 9.60 7.63
CA VAL A 122 -8.93 9.99 6.92
C VAL A 122 -8.37 8.84 6.08
N GLY A 123 -8.83 7.59 6.32
CA GLY A 123 -8.40 6.41 5.59
C GLY A 123 -7.17 5.73 6.18
N CYS A 124 -6.95 5.86 7.49
CA CYS A 124 -5.91 5.10 8.19
C CYS A 124 -6.19 3.59 8.11
N SER A 125 -5.13 2.78 8.12
CA SER A 125 -5.24 1.32 8.00
C SER A 125 -5.70 0.63 9.27
N GLY A 126 -5.62 1.30 10.41
CA GLY A 126 -6.05 0.79 11.70
C GLY A 126 -5.46 1.58 12.86
N VAL A 127 -5.81 1.17 14.07
CA VAL A 127 -5.31 1.75 15.32
C VAL A 127 -4.82 0.67 16.26
N VAL A 128 -3.70 0.93 16.93
CA VAL A 128 -3.10 0.11 17.99
C VAL A 128 -3.13 0.88 19.29
N PHE A 129 -3.88 0.39 20.27
CA PHE A 129 -3.87 0.95 21.62
C PHE A 129 -2.88 0.21 22.51
N ASN A 130 -1.98 0.96 23.15
CA ASN A 130 -1.04 0.43 24.12
C ASN A 130 -1.72 0.37 25.49
N MET A 131 -2.13 -0.86 25.87
CA MET A 131 -2.90 -1.13 27.08
C MET A 131 -2.02 -1.02 28.33
N GLY A 132 -2.39 -0.12 29.24
CA GLY A 132 -1.57 0.13 30.44
C GLY A 132 -2.21 1.16 31.39
N PRO A 133 -1.40 2.02 32.02
CA PRO A 133 -1.91 2.93 33.05
C PRO A 133 -2.93 3.95 32.54
N TYR A 134 -2.88 4.30 31.25
CA TYR A 134 -3.75 5.31 30.64
C TYR A 134 -4.94 4.69 29.87
N ILE A 135 -4.78 3.48 29.37
CA ILE A 135 -5.84 2.73 28.70
C ILE A 135 -5.94 1.37 29.38
N GLN A 136 -6.93 1.21 30.24
CA GLN A 136 -7.15 -0.04 30.99
C GLN A 136 -8.13 -0.97 30.29
N LYS A 137 -9.07 -0.40 29.57
CA LYS A 137 -10.07 -1.15 28.78
C LYS A 137 -10.49 -0.36 27.55
N ILE A 138 -10.98 -1.07 26.55
CA ILE A 138 -11.60 -0.47 25.37
C ILE A 138 -13.12 -0.51 25.56
N PRO A 139 -13.83 0.63 25.46
CA PRO A 139 -15.28 0.68 25.53
C PRO A 139 -15.95 -0.18 24.44
N GLN A 140 -17.06 -0.84 24.78
CA GLN A 140 -17.77 -1.69 23.82
C GLN A 140 -18.22 -0.93 22.56
N GLU A 141 -18.63 0.32 22.72
CA GLU A 141 -19.02 1.19 21.59
C GLU A 141 -17.90 1.42 20.57
N VAL A 142 -16.62 1.41 21.00
CA VAL A 142 -15.46 1.50 20.11
C VAL A 142 -15.28 0.20 19.34
N ILE A 143 -15.41 -0.94 20.03
CA ILE A 143 -15.35 -2.28 19.43
C ILE A 143 -16.45 -2.45 18.38
N ASP A 144 -17.68 -2.07 18.73
CA ASP A 144 -18.84 -2.18 17.85
C ASP A 144 -18.66 -1.31 16.59
N PHE A 145 -18.21 -0.06 16.77
CA PHE A 145 -17.90 0.83 15.66
C PHE A 145 -16.82 0.24 14.75
N CYS A 146 -15.71 -0.24 15.30
CA CYS A 146 -14.60 -0.78 14.53
C CYS A 146 -15.01 -2.03 13.74
N ASN A 147 -15.86 -2.90 14.31
CA ASN A 147 -16.42 -4.04 13.60
C ASN A 147 -17.39 -3.61 12.48
N GLN A 148 -18.23 -2.62 12.73
CA GLN A 148 -19.18 -2.14 11.72
C GLN A 148 -18.49 -1.42 10.55
N ALA A 149 -17.38 -0.73 10.83
CA ALA A 149 -16.64 0.05 9.86
C ALA A 149 -15.50 -0.74 9.17
N ASP A 150 -15.33 -2.03 9.51
CA ASP A 150 -14.17 -2.85 9.11
C ASP A 150 -12.82 -2.14 9.37
N PHE A 151 -12.78 -1.39 10.51
CA PHE A 151 -11.60 -0.61 10.91
C PHE A 151 -10.79 -1.39 11.95
N PRO A 152 -9.58 -1.88 11.62
CA PRO A 152 -8.76 -2.69 12.51
C PRO A 152 -8.44 -1.98 13.82
N LEU A 153 -8.85 -2.59 14.92
CA LEU A 153 -8.56 -2.19 16.29
C LEU A 153 -7.69 -3.26 16.94
N ILE A 154 -6.49 -2.89 17.29
CA ILE A 154 -5.46 -3.77 17.82
C ILE A 154 -5.05 -3.27 19.20
N THR A 155 -4.68 -4.17 20.08
CA THR A 155 -4.11 -3.85 21.39
C THR A 155 -2.73 -4.45 21.52
N THR A 156 -1.84 -3.76 22.25
CA THR A 156 -0.54 -4.26 22.66
C THR A 156 -0.32 -3.93 24.14
N PRO A 157 0.32 -4.79 24.94
CA PRO A 157 0.56 -4.51 26.37
C PRO A 157 1.56 -3.36 26.56
N TRP A 158 1.47 -2.71 27.73
CA TRP A 158 2.32 -1.57 28.09
C TRP A 158 3.82 -1.89 28.08
N GLU A 159 4.15 -3.13 28.43
CA GLU A 159 5.51 -3.63 28.47
C GLU A 159 6.16 -3.73 27.10
N SER A 160 5.36 -3.76 26.04
CA SER A 160 5.85 -3.74 24.67
C SER A 160 6.37 -2.35 24.32
N ARG A 161 7.64 -2.26 23.99
CA ARG A 161 8.28 -0.98 23.67
C ARG A 161 7.82 -0.49 22.30
N LEU A 162 7.01 0.55 22.27
CA LEU A 162 6.46 1.10 21.01
C LEU A 162 7.56 1.49 20.01
N VAL A 163 8.74 1.93 20.50
CA VAL A 163 9.87 2.29 19.64
C VAL A 163 10.38 1.07 18.87
N GLU A 164 10.46 -0.10 19.50
CA GLU A 164 10.90 -1.35 18.86
C GLU A 164 9.86 -1.80 17.83
N ILE A 165 8.58 -1.79 18.20
CA ILE A 165 7.46 -2.14 17.30
C ILE A 165 7.45 -1.23 16.06
N THR A 166 7.46 0.08 16.26
CA THR A 166 7.38 1.03 15.14
C THR A 166 8.61 0.99 14.25
N GLN A 167 9.79 0.70 14.82
CA GLN A 167 11.02 0.50 14.05
C GLN A 167 10.92 -0.76 13.18
N GLU A 168 10.51 -1.90 13.74
CA GLU A 168 10.39 -3.16 13.01
C GLU A 168 9.35 -3.06 11.88
N LEU A 169 8.15 -2.56 12.20
CA LEU A 169 7.12 -2.32 11.18
C LEU A 169 7.60 -1.35 10.09
N GLY A 170 8.30 -0.28 10.47
CA GLY A 170 8.90 0.66 9.52
C GLY A 170 9.92 0.00 8.60
N CYS A 171 10.79 -0.86 9.12
CA CYS A 171 11.74 -1.65 8.33
C CYS A 171 11.01 -2.55 7.33
N MET A 172 9.99 -3.30 7.78
CA MET A 172 9.20 -4.18 6.91
C MET A 172 8.53 -3.42 5.75
N ILE A 173 7.94 -2.26 6.05
CA ILE A 173 7.32 -1.38 5.04
C ILE A 173 8.37 -0.90 4.04
N MET A 174 9.53 -0.45 4.51
CA MET A 174 10.61 0.02 3.63
C MET A 174 11.21 -1.08 2.77
N GLU A 175 11.42 -2.27 3.34
CA GLU A 175 11.89 -3.44 2.59
C GLU A 175 10.92 -3.85 1.50
N ASN A 176 9.62 -3.84 1.79
CA ASN A 176 8.60 -4.12 0.79
C ASN A 176 8.65 -3.10 -0.35
N ARG A 177 8.70 -1.81 -0.05
CA ARG A 177 8.83 -0.73 -1.05
C ARG A 177 10.09 -0.86 -1.90
N ASN A 178 11.21 -1.22 -1.28
CA ASN A 178 12.47 -1.41 -2.00
C ASN A 178 12.39 -2.59 -2.97
N LYS A 179 11.77 -3.71 -2.55
CA LYS A 179 11.53 -4.86 -3.44
C LYS A 179 10.67 -4.45 -4.64
N GLU A 180 9.57 -3.74 -4.41
CA GLU A 180 8.68 -3.25 -5.46
C GLU A 180 9.42 -2.37 -6.46
N THR A 181 10.16 -1.37 -5.97
CA THR A 181 10.95 -0.47 -6.81
C THR A 181 12.00 -1.23 -7.62
N THR A 182 12.64 -2.22 -7.01
CA THR A 182 13.64 -3.06 -7.67
C THR A 182 13.02 -3.88 -8.79
N ILE A 183 11.92 -4.58 -8.54
CA ILE A 183 11.20 -5.39 -9.53
C ILE A 183 10.70 -4.52 -10.68
N HIS A 184 10.10 -3.37 -10.34
CA HIS A 184 9.65 -2.40 -11.33
C HIS A 184 10.79 -1.95 -12.25
N ASN A 185 11.95 -1.58 -11.69
CA ASN A 185 13.12 -1.19 -12.46
C ASN A 185 13.67 -2.33 -13.33
N ILE A 186 13.67 -3.58 -12.82
CA ILE A 186 14.09 -4.75 -13.60
C ILE A 186 13.19 -4.93 -14.83
N PHE A 187 11.85 -4.93 -14.65
CA PHE A 187 10.94 -5.04 -15.79
C PHE A 187 11.08 -3.89 -16.77
N LYS A 188 11.24 -2.66 -16.27
CA LYS A 188 11.50 -1.49 -17.10
C LYS A 188 12.74 -1.66 -17.97
N GLU A 189 13.87 -2.02 -17.36
CA GLU A 189 15.10 -2.20 -18.09
C GLU A 189 15.00 -3.37 -19.07
N LEU A 190 14.35 -4.46 -18.72
CA LEU A 190 14.11 -5.59 -19.64
C LEU A 190 13.29 -5.20 -20.87
N ILE A 191 12.35 -4.26 -20.74
CA ILE A 191 11.51 -3.79 -21.85
C ILE A 191 12.27 -2.83 -22.77
N PHE A 192 13.11 -1.96 -22.22
CA PHE A 192 13.71 -0.84 -22.95
C PHE A 192 15.20 -0.96 -23.22
N ASN A 193 15.88 -1.95 -22.64
CA ASN A 193 17.34 -2.10 -22.73
C ASN A 193 17.74 -3.55 -23.01
N GLU A 194 18.01 -3.86 -24.29
CA GLU A 194 18.41 -5.21 -24.72
C GLU A 194 19.68 -5.73 -24.02
N SER A 195 20.63 -4.85 -23.71
CA SER A 195 21.87 -5.23 -23.03
C SER A 195 21.68 -5.66 -21.58
N TYR A 196 20.52 -5.36 -20.99
CA TYR A 196 20.17 -5.70 -19.62
C TYR A 196 19.57 -7.11 -19.46
N TYR A 197 19.28 -7.80 -20.58
CA TYR A 197 18.48 -9.02 -20.59
C TYR A 197 19.00 -10.12 -19.65
N GLU A 198 20.27 -10.53 -19.78
CA GLU A 198 20.82 -11.61 -18.96
C GLU A 198 20.84 -11.27 -17.46
N TYR A 199 21.22 -10.02 -17.14
CA TYR A 199 21.21 -9.54 -15.76
C TYR A 199 19.77 -9.43 -15.21
N GLY A 200 18.86 -8.88 -15.98
CA GLY A 200 17.46 -8.70 -15.60
C GLY A 200 16.76 -10.02 -15.32
N ILE A 201 16.98 -11.04 -16.16
CA ILE A 201 16.43 -12.40 -15.95
C ILE A 201 16.97 -13.00 -14.64
N SER A 202 18.27 -12.92 -14.41
CA SER A 202 18.88 -13.40 -13.16
C SER A 202 18.30 -12.67 -11.93
N ALA A 203 18.14 -11.36 -12.02
CA ALA A 203 17.57 -10.55 -10.95
C ALA A 203 16.08 -10.86 -10.69
N LEU A 204 15.28 -11.13 -11.72
CA LEU A 204 13.90 -11.61 -11.56
C LEU A 204 13.83 -12.93 -10.82
N GLN A 205 14.69 -13.91 -11.21
CA GLN A 205 14.74 -15.21 -10.53
C GLN A 205 15.10 -15.07 -9.05
N GLN A 206 16.06 -14.23 -8.71
CA GLN A 206 16.44 -13.94 -7.31
C GLN A 206 15.29 -13.33 -6.49
N ASN A 207 14.36 -12.63 -7.15
CA ASN A 207 13.17 -12.08 -6.53
C ASN A 207 11.92 -12.99 -6.62
N GLY A 208 12.11 -14.29 -6.99
CA GLY A 208 11.04 -15.28 -6.98
C GLY A 208 10.19 -15.32 -8.25
N TYR A 209 10.55 -14.62 -9.31
CA TYR A 209 9.86 -14.69 -10.60
C TYR A 209 10.38 -15.84 -11.45
N SER A 210 9.47 -16.61 -12.04
CA SER A 210 9.83 -17.73 -12.93
C SER A 210 10.08 -17.23 -14.35
N ILE A 211 11.18 -17.64 -14.95
CA ILE A 211 11.52 -17.32 -16.36
C ILE A 211 10.72 -18.13 -17.36
N ASP A 212 10.11 -19.23 -16.93
CA ASP A 212 9.29 -20.11 -17.79
C ASP A 212 7.84 -19.64 -17.87
N GLN A 213 7.48 -18.58 -17.13
CA GLN A 213 6.13 -18.00 -17.15
C GLN A 213 6.02 -16.90 -18.20
N LYS A 214 4.81 -16.78 -18.75
CA LYS A 214 4.45 -15.66 -19.64
C LYS A 214 3.94 -14.50 -18.79
N TYR A 215 4.56 -13.35 -18.94
CA TYR A 215 4.14 -12.11 -18.30
C TYR A 215 3.39 -11.24 -19.29
N THR A 216 2.27 -10.66 -18.85
CA THR A 216 1.49 -9.71 -19.67
C THR A 216 1.59 -8.34 -19.02
N VAL A 217 2.09 -7.36 -19.77
CA VAL A 217 2.08 -5.96 -19.34
C VAL A 217 0.80 -5.32 -19.84
N LEU A 218 -0.02 -4.82 -18.91
CA LEU A 218 -1.24 -4.09 -19.21
C LEU A 218 -1.02 -2.61 -18.98
N CYS A 219 -1.19 -1.80 -20.03
CA CYS A 219 -1.15 -0.35 -19.93
C CYS A 219 -2.56 0.22 -20.04
N ILE A 220 -3.06 0.86 -18.99
CA ILE A 220 -4.40 1.46 -18.93
C ILE A 220 -4.24 2.99 -18.92
N ARG A 221 -4.84 3.67 -19.91
CA ARG A 221 -4.93 5.12 -19.93
C ARG A 221 -6.36 5.55 -19.64
N ILE A 222 -6.55 6.30 -18.56
CA ILE A 222 -7.82 6.93 -18.23
C ILE A 222 -7.83 8.32 -18.88
N LEU A 223 -8.71 8.53 -19.83
CA LEU A 223 -8.95 9.86 -20.40
C LEU A 223 -9.97 10.58 -19.52
N LYS A 224 -9.56 11.64 -18.82
CA LYS A 224 -10.52 12.58 -18.21
C LYS A 224 -11.18 13.37 -19.31
N ASP A 225 -12.50 13.37 -19.32
CA ASP A 225 -13.30 14.23 -20.20
C ASP A 225 -13.12 15.68 -19.71
N ASN A 226 -12.52 16.55 -20.51
CA ASN A 226 -12.34 17.98 -20.21
C ASN A 226 -13.65 18.76 -20.44
N SER A 227 -14.79 18.23 -20.04
CA SER A 227 -16.09 18.91 -20.21
C SER A 227 -16.29 20.11 -19.26
N ASP A 228 -15.38 20.34 -18.31
CA ASP A 228 -15.52 21.46 -17.35
C ASP A 228 -14.83 22.77 -17.78
N GLU A 229 -14.09 22.81 -18.90
CA GLU A 229 -13.44 24.03 -19.38
C GLU A 229 -14.29 24.91 -20.32
N VAL A 230 -15.50 24.49 -20.67
CA VAL A 230 -16.33 25.23 -21.63
C VAL A 230 -17.37 26.16 -20.97
N LEU A 231 -17.45 26.21 -19.64
CA LEU A 231 -18.45 27.04 -18.92
C LEU A 231 -17.89 28.34 -18.31
N MET A 232 -16.68 28.76 -18.68
CA MET A 232 -16.17 30.11 -18.35
C MET A 232 -15.64 30.82 -19.60
N ARG A 233 -16.57 31.20 -20.46
CA ARG A 233 -16.40 32.34 -21.38
C ARG A 233 -17.70 33.14 -21.43
#